data_8e651e2d34aeeffd2e21abe370c9420a
#
_entry.id   8e651e2d34aeeffd2e21abe370c9420a
#
_cell.length_a   1.000
_cell.length_b   1.000
_cell.length_c   1.000
_cell.angle_alpha   90.00
_cell.angle_beta   90.00
_cell.angle_gamma   90.00
#
_symmetry.space_group_name_H-M   'P 1'
#
loop_
_entity.id
_entity.type
_entity.pdbx_description
1 polymer ?
#
loop_
_entity_poly.entity_id
_entity_poly.type
_entity_poly.pdbx_seq_one_letter_code
_entity_poly.pdbx_strand_id
1 'polypeptide(L)'
;MLTKRVFKTKNETEVTFAFSRDNVKSVDLVAEFNSWQPAPMKFNAKKKVFTTKVRLPNDRSYHFRYLLNGQEWENDYEADNYVPNEFGSDNSVVSTACHN
;
A
#
# COMPACT_ATOMS: atom_id res chain seq x y z
N MET A 1 4.93 3.99 3.55
CA MET A 1 4.74 3.71 5.00
C MET A 1 3.42 3.01 5.23
N LEU A 2 3.42 2.00 6.08
CA LEU A 2 2.24 1.21 6.40
C LEU A 2 1.89 1.36 7.87
N THR A 3 0.61 1.60 8.16
CA THR A 3 0.08 1.60 9.52
C THR A 3 -1.04 0.58 9.58
N LYS A 4 -1.05 -0.25 10.61
CA LYS A 4 -1.98 -1.38 10.72
C LYS A 4 -2.81 -1.29 11.99
N ARG A 5 -4.09 -1.62 11.87
CA ARG A 5 -5.00 -1.74 13.01
C ARG A 5 -5.78 -3.04 12.89
N VAL A 6 -5.57 -3.94 13.86
CA VAL A 6 -6.18 -5.26 13.85
C VAL A 6 -7.57 -5.21 14.48
N PHE A 7 -8.56 -5.79 13.79
CA PHE A 7 -9.92 -5.95 14.32
C PHE A 7 -10.11 -7.43 14.67
N LYS A 8 -9.84 -7.79 15.91
CA LYS A 8 -9.85 -9.20 16.36
C LYS A 8 -11.19 -9.87 16.17
N THR A 9 -12.29 -9.15 16.40
CA THR A 9 -13.64 -9.71 16.29
C THR A 9 -14.08 -9.96 14.86
N LYS A 10 -13.44 -9.34 13.88
CA LYS A 10 -13.80 -9.47 12.47
C LYS A 10 -12.77 -10.22 11.64
N ASN A 11 -11.68 -10.64 12.28
CA ASN A 11 -10.57 -11.31 11.59
C ASN A 11 -10.04 -10.50 10.40
N GLU A 12 -9.95 -9.18 10.59
CA GLU A 12 -9.49 -8.23 9.58
C GLU A 12 -8.45 -7.27 10.15
N THR A 13 -7.62 -6.73 9.26
CA THR A 13 -6.68 -5.67 9.59
C THR A 13 -6.95 -4.48 8.66
N GLU A 14 -7.10 -3.29 9.24
CA GLU A 14 -7.13 -2.06 8.46
C GLU A 14 -5.70 -1.61 8.22
N VAL A 15 -5.31 -1.52 6.97
CA VAL A 15 -3.99 -1.04 6.57
C VAL A 15 -4.13 0.35 6.00
N THR A 16 -3.37 1.30 6.55
CA THR A 16 -3.27 2.64 5.98
C THR A 16 -1.97 2.69 5.18
N PHE A 17 -2.13 2.95 3.88
CA PHE A 17 -1.00 3.16 2.96
C PHE A 17 -0.72 4.64 2.90
N ALA A 18 0.53 5.04 3.06
CA ALA A 18 0.94 6.44 3.01
C ALA A 18 2.18 6.59 2.14
N PHE A 19 2.15 7.58 1.26
CA PHE A 19 3.26 7.88 0.36
C PHE A 19 3.44 9.38 0.24
N SER A 20 4.70 9.83 0.31
CA SER A 20 5.04 11.25 0.24
C SER A 20 6.24 11.45 -0.67
N ARG A 21 6.12 12.38 -1.60
CA ARG A 21 7.22 12.81 -2.47
C ARG A 21 6.89 14.20 -3.01
N ASP A 22 7.90 15.07 -3.09
CA ASP A 22 7.73 16.40 -3.64
C ASP A 22 7.42 16.32 -5.15
N ASN A 23 6.64 17.30 -5.62
CA ASN A 23 6.29 17.44 -7.04
C ASN A 23 5.48 16.30 -7.64
N VAL A 24 4.78 15.53 -6.80
CA VAL A 24 3.85 14.49 -7.25
C VAL A 24 2.43 15.01 -7.09
N LYS A 25 1.64 14.94 -8.17
CA LYS A 25 0.28 15.46 -8.20
C LYS A 25 -0.75 14.41 -7.85
N SER A 26 -0.49 13.13 -8.16
CA SER A 26 -1.40 12.05 -7.86
C SER A 26 -0.64 10.77 -7.53
N VAL A 27 -1.20 9.95 -6.67
CA VAL A 27 -0.69 8.63 -6.35
C VAL A 27 -1.85 7.66 -6.35
N ASP A 28 -1.68 6.56 -7.07
CA ASP A 28 -2.64 5.45 -7.05
C ASP A 28 -2.02 4.24 -6.37
N LEU A 29 -2.83 3.52 -5.60
CA LEU A 29 -2.43 2.24 -5.03
C LEU A 29 -2.81 1.14 -6.03
N VAL A 30 -1.84 0.34 -6.45
CA VAL A 30 -2.04 -0.77 -7.38
C VAL A 30 -1.60 -2.04 -6.67
N ALA A 31 -2.52 -2.97 -6.44
CA ALA A 31 -2.26 -4.11 -5.57
C ALA A 31 -3.04 -5.35 -5.98
N GLU A 32 -2.59 -6.50 -5.46
CA GLU A 32 -3.29 -7.77 -5.68
C GLU A 32 -4.75 -7.72 -5.21
N PHE A 33 -4.99 -7.08 -4.05
CA PHE A 33 -6.34 -7.04 -3.47
C PHE A 33 -7.31 -6.10 -4.20
N ASN A 34 -6.83 -5.31 -5.18
CA ASN A 34 -7.71 -4.53 -6.06
C ASN A 34 -7.55 -4.94 -7.52
N SER A 35 -7.07 -6.17 -7.76
CA SER A 35 -6.88 -6.75 -9.10
C SER A 35 -5.92 -5.95 -9.97
N TRP A 36 -4.92 -5.34 -9.34
CA TRP A 36 -3.91 -4.50 -10.00
C TRP A 36 -4.50 -3.29 -10.75
N GLN A 37 -5.72 -2.87 -10.35
CA GLN A 37 -6.34 -1.67 -10.90
C GLN A 37 -5.92 -0.45 -10.07
N PRO A 38 -5.57 0.68 -10.71
CA PRO A 38 -5.21 1.88 -9.97
C PRO A 38 -6.37 2.37 -9.10
N ALA A 39 -6.09 2.57 -7.81
CA ALA A 39 -7.05 3.11 -6.85
C ALA A 39 -6.51 4.42 -6.31
N PRO A 40 -7.14 5.57 -6.61
CA PRO A 40 -6.61 6.86 -6.21
C PRO A 40 -6.46 7.00 -4.70
N MET A 41 -5.32 7.55 -4.27
CA MET A 41 -5.07 7.87 -2.88
C MET A 41 -5.41 9.33 -2.63
N LYS A 42 -5.85 9.62 -1.40
CA LYS A 42 -6.30 10.96 -1.03
C LYS A 42 -5.13 11.77 -0.49
N PHE A 43 -4.99 13.02 -0.96
CA PHE A 43 -3.93 13.91 -0.50
C PHE A 43 -4.34 14.62 0.78
N ASN A 44 -3.50 14.54 1.82
CA ASN A 44 -3.65 15.27 3.06
C ASN A 44 -2.74 16.49 3.00
N ALA A 45 -3.34 17.67 2.82
CA ALA A 45 -2.59 18.91 2.64
C ALA A 45 -1.81 19.35 3.90
N LYS A 46 -2.31 19.02 5.08
CA LYS A 46 -1.63 19.38 6.33
C LYS A 46 -0.34 18.59 6.52
N LYS A 47 -0.38 17.30 6.21
CA LYS A 47 0.76 16.40 6.37
C LYS A 47 1.57 16.23 5.09
N LYS A 48 1.06 16.74 3.97
CA LYS A 48 1.66 16.63 2.64
C LYS A 48 1.93 15.16 2.27
N VAL A 49 0.93 14.31 2.48
CA VAL A 49 1.04 12.88 2.26
C VAL A 49 -0.22 12.36 1.56
N PHE A 50 -0.03 11.39 0.66
CA PHE A 50 -1.13 10.65 0.04
C PHE A 50 -1.43 9.43 0.90
N THR A 51 -2.71 9.20 1.21
CA THR A 51 -3.12 8.07 2.04
C THR A 51 -4.34 7.38 1.50
N THR A 52 -4.45 6.08 1.82
CA THR A 52 -5.68 5.33 1.63
C THR A 52 -5.74 4.22 2.68
N LYS A 53 -6.95 3.84 3.06
CA LYS A 53 -7.18 2.77 4.04
C LYS A 53 -7.91 1.63 3.38
N VAL A 54 -7.46 0.41 3.65
CA VAL A 54 -8.06 -0.80 3.11
C VAL A 54 -8.19 -1.82 4.23
N ARG A 55 -9.33 -2.51 4.29
CA ARG A 55 -9.50 -3.63 5.21
C ARG A 55 -9.20 -4.93 4.50
N LEU A 56 -8.31 -5.71 5.07
CA LEU A 56 -7.83 -6.96 4.49
C LEU A 56 -8.00 -8.10 5.48
N PRO A 57 -8.30 -9.33 4.99
CA PRO A 57 -8.30 -10.51 5.86
C PRO A 57 -6.96 -10.68 6.57
N ASN A 58 -7.02 -11.20 7.80
CA ASN A 58 -5.81 -11.47 8.57
C ASN A 58 -5.03 -12.68 8.01
N ASP A 59 -3.78 -12.80 8.43
CA ASP A 59 -2.88 -13.92 8.14
C ASP A 59 -2.62 -14.14 6.66
N ARG A 60 -2.46 -13.05 5.92
CA ARG A 60 -2.14 -13.07 4.49
C ARG A 60 -1.08 -12.04 4.16
N SER A 61 -0.50 -12.18 2.97
CA SER A 61 0.43 -11.20 2.42
C SER A 61 -0.04 -10.79 1.04
N TYR A 62 0.16 -9.51 0.69
CA TYR A 62 -0.28 -8.97 -0.58
C TYR A 62 0.83 -8.15 -1.21
N HIS A 63 1.00 -8.26 -2.52
CA HIS A 63 1.92 -7.43 -3.27
C HIS A 63 1.23 -6.13 -3.68
N PHE A 64 1.97 -5.04 -3.66
CA PHE A 64 1.45 -3.73 -4.07
C PHE A 64 2.56 -2.82 -4.55
N ARG A 65 2.17 -1.79 -5.30
CA ARG A 65 3.06 -0.71 -5.75
C ARG A 65 2.27 0.59 -5.78
N TYR A 66 2.98 1.70 -5.89
CA TYR A 66 2.37 3.01 -6.10
C TYR A 66 2.60 3.46 -7.54
N LEU A 67 1.58 4.07 -8.13
CA LEU A 67 1.68 4.67 -9.47
C LEU A 67 1.59 6.18 -9.30
N LEU A 68 2.68 6.88 -9.67
CA LEU A 68 2.80 8.33 -9.49
C LEU A 68 2.46 9.05 -10.77
N ASN A 69 1.56 10.04 -10.69
CA ASN A 69 1.14 10.85 -11.84
C ASN A 69 0.66 10.00 -13.03
N GLY A 70 0.19 8.78 -12.78
CA GLY A 70 -0.25 7.87 -13.81
C GLY A 70 0.86 7.30 -14.70
N GLN A 71 2.12 7.50 -14.36
CA GLN A 71 3.24 7.15 -15.25
C GLN A 71 4.39 6.44 -14.57
N GLU A 72 4.74 6.81 -13.34
CA GLU A 72 5.94 6.30 -12.68
C GLU A 72 5.58 5.30 -11.59
N TRP A 73 6.17 4.10 -11.65
CA TRP A 73 5.99 3.06 -10.63
C TRP A 73 6.99 3.27 -9.50
N GLU A 74 6.51 3.11 -8.27
CA GLU A 74 7.35 3.24 -7.09
C GLU A 74 6.94 2.24 -6.02
N ASN A 75 7.89 1.87 -5.17
CA ASN A 75 7.64 0.99 -4.04
C ASN A 75 7.46 1.79 -2.75
N ASP A 76 6.87 1.15 -1.74
CA ASP A 76 6.85 1.71 -0.40
C ASP A 76 8.25 1.59 0.18
N TYR A 77 8.74 2.67 0.82
CA TYR A 77 10.09 2.67 1.38
C TYR A 77 10.18 1.91 2.71
N GLU A 78 9.04 1.58 3.30
CA GLU A 78 8.95 0.89 4.59
C GLU A 78 7.91 -0.23 4.53
N ALA A 79 7.94 -1.03 3.48
CA ALA A 79 7.07 -2.19 3.35
C ALA A 79 7.52 -3.32 4.28
N ASP A 80 6.63 -4.27 4.53
CA ASP A 80 6.97 -5.42 5.35
C ASP A 80 8.00 -6.33 4.68
N ASN A 81 8.02 -6.36 3.35
CA ASN A 81 8.96 -7.14 2.58
C ASN A 81 8.97 -6.64 1.13
N TYR A 82 9.95 -7.12 0.36
CA TYR A 82 10.05 -6.85 -1.07
C TYR A 82 10.33 -8.15 -1.78
N VAL A 83 9.60 -8.41 -2.87
CA VAL A 83 9.70 -9.65 -3.63
C VAL A 83 9.99 -9.31 -5.09
N PRO A 84 11.02 -9.91 -5.72
CA PRO A 84 11.30 -9.67 -7.14
C PRO A 84 10.10 -10.04 -8.01
N ASN A 85 9.83 -9.20 -9.01
CA ASN A 85 8.78 -9.49 -10.00
C ASN A 85 9.41 -9.89 -11.33
N GLU A 86 8.56 -10.33 -12.26
CA GLU A 86 9.02 -10.81 -13.57
C GLU A 86 9.54 -9.70 -14.51
N PHE A 87 9.38 -8.43 -14.11
CA PHE A 87 9.80 -7.28 -14.93
C PHE A 87 11.15 -6.72 -14.52
N GLY A 88 11.90 -7.43 -13.66
CA GLY A 88 13.23 -7.01 -13.23
C GLY A 88 13.27 -5.97 -12.12
N SER A 89 12.15 -5.74 -11.45
CA SER A 89 12.07 -4.85 -10.29
C SER A 89 11.44 -5.60 -9.11
N ASP A 90 11.10 -4.90 -8.03
CA ASP A 90 10.50 -5.51 -6.86
C ASP A 90 9.07 -5.06 -6.65
N ASN A 91 8.25 -5.90 -6.05
CA ASN A 91 6.98 -5.53 -5.48
C ASN A 91 7.12 -5.32 -3.99
N SER A 92 6.44 -4.31 -3.46
CA SER A 92 6.29 -4.14 -2.02
C SER A 92 5.30 -5.17 -1.50
N VAL A 93 5.50 -5.62 -0.27
CA VAL A 93 4.61 -6.61 0.36
C VAL A 93 4.06 -6.05 1.65
N VAL A 94 2.74 -6.16 1.84
CA VAL A 94 2.08 -5.89 3.11
C VAL A 94 1.62 -7.21 3.71
N SER A 95 1.95 -7.42 4.99
CA SER A 95 1.54 -8.63 5.72
C SER A 95 0.50 -8.29 6.76
N THR A 96 -0.58 -9.07 6.79
CA THR A 96 -1.61 -8.98 7.83
C THR A 96 -1.48 -10.12 8.83
N ALA A 97 -0.29 -10.68 8.99
CA ALA A 97 -0.05 -11.73 9.97
C ALA A 97 -0.31 -11.19 11.38
N CYS A 98 -1.17 -11.91 12.12
CA CYS A 98 -1.47 -11.58 13.52
C CYS A 98 -0.51 -12.34 14.42
N HIS A 99 0.33 -11.60 15.14
CA HIS A 99 1.16 -12.18 16.18
C HIS A 99 0.51 -11.87 17.52
N ASN A 100 0.12 -12.91 18.22
CA ASN A 100 -0.42 -12.79 19.57
C ASN A 100 0.69 -12.87 20.59
#